data_7810f37b2e1d4f92fe790fd0f2f15aa0
#
_entry.id   7810f37b2e1d4f92fe790fd0f2f15aa0
#
_cell.length_a   1.000
_cell.length_b   1.000
_cell.length_c   1.000
_cell.angle_alpha   90.00
_cell.angle_beta   90.00
_cell.angle_gamma   90.00
#
_symmetry.space_group_name_H-M   'P 1'
#
loop_
_entity.id
_entity.type
_entity.pdbx_description
1 polymer ?
#
loop_
_entity_poly.entity_id
_entity_poly.type
_entity_poly.pdbx_seq_one_letter_code
_entity_poly.pdbx_strand_id
1 'polypeptide(L)'
;MAKTRIIVLKLKKLLRIAVPVALILVFSVLLFVLFLSPKKETNPNGEIVAPTVATYRAGVYNSVIELNDSLLNLEVVVDTDHINSVRLVNLDEATAAMYPLMEPAAEDISAQLASGTPLDNITLSESSKYTQTLLLEGIRSTLEKAVISEE
;
A
#
# COMPACT_ATOMS: atom_id res chain seq x y z
N MET A 1 -32.75 23.01 -54.32
CA MET A 1 -33.83 22.16 -53.77
C MET A 1 -33.16 21.19 -52.79
N ALA A 2 -33.26 21.47 -51.53
CA ALA A 2 -32.65 20.63 -50.48
C ALA A 2 -33.54 19.42 -50.22
N LYS A 3 -33.02 18.22 -50.46
CA LYS A 3 -33.72 16.96 -50.20
C LYS A 3 -33.58 16.60 -48.72
N THR A 4 -34.59 16.95 -47.94
CA THR A 4 -34.67 16.53 -46.52
C THR A 4 -34.96 15.04 -46.47
N ARG A 5 -33.94 14.21 -46.12
CA ARG A 5 -34.14 12.79 -45.83
C ARG A 5 -34.64 12.65 -44.41
N ILE A 6 -35.93 12.41 -44.24
CA ILE A 6 -36.49 12.05 -42.94
C ILE A 6 -36.14 10.59 -42.70
N ILE A 7 -35.17 10.37 -41.78
CA ILE A 7 -34.80 9.03 -41.31
C ILE A 7 -35.81 8.68 -40.22
N VAL A 8 -36.83 7.92 -40.56
CA VAL A 8 -37.76 7.31 -39.59
C VAL A 8 -37.04 6.14 -38.94
N LEU A 9 -36.21 6.45 -37.95
CA LEU A 9 -35.61 5.45 -37.09
C LEU A 9 -36.72 4.80 -36.25
N LYS A 10 -36.93 3.48 -36.45
CA LYS A 10 -37.89 2.71 -35.64
C LYS A 10 -37.45 2.75 -34.19
N LEU A 11 -38.08 3.61 -33.41
CA LEU A 11 -37.76 3.90 -31.99
C LEU A 11 -37.57 2.61 -31.16
N LYS A 12 -38.34 1.56 -31.43
CA LYS A 12 -38.25 0.25 -30.81
C LYS A 12 -36.92 -0.50 -31.06
N LYS A 13 -36.28 -0.26 -32.24
CA LYS A 13 -34.99 -0.89 -32.57
C LYS A 13 -33.84 -0.13 -31.94
N LEU A 14 -33.94 1.20 -31.89
CA LEU A 14 -32.96 2.08 -31.22
C LEU A 14 -32.95 1.83 -29.72
N LEU A 15 -34.14 1.70 -29.09
CA LEU A 15 -34.28 1.44 -27.65
C LEU A 15 -33.67 0.08 -27.25
N ARG A 16 -33.78 -0.94 -28.13
CA ARG A 16 -33.25 -2.28 -27.86
C ARG A 16 -31.72 -2.35 -27.87
N ILE A 17 -31.06 -1.40 -28.55
CA ILE A 17 -29.59 -1.28 -28.59
C ILE A 17 -29.12 -0.27 -27.54
N ALA A 18 -29.84 0.81 -27.32
CA ALA A 18 -29.47 1.87 -26.37
C ALA A 18 -29.51 1.40 -24.91
N VAL A 19 -30.48 0.55 -24.56
CA VAL A 19 -30.61 0.03 -23.17
C VAL A 19 -29.40 -0.82 -22.76
N PRO A 20 -28.93 -1.85 -23.52
CA PRO A 20 -27.77 -2.63 -23.11
C PRO A 20 -26.47 -1.80 -23.13
N VAL A 21 -26.31 -0.85 -24.04
CA VAL A 21 -25.14 0.04 -24.06
C VAL A 21 -25.13 0.95 -22.84
N ALA A 22 -26.25 1.52 -22.46
CA ALA A 22 -26.37 2.32 -21.23
C ALA A 22 -26.10 1.47 -19.97
N LEU A 23 -26.55 0.22 -19.92
CA LEU A 23 -26.31 -0.71 -18.82
C LEU A 23 -24.82 -1.05 -18.69
N ILE A 24 -24.12 -1.29 -19.81
CA ILE A 24 -22.68 -1.54 -19.83
C ILE A 24 -21.90 -0.32 -19.34
N LEU A 25 -22.31 0.90 -19.78
CA LEU A 25 -21.68 2.14 -19.31
C LEU A 25 -21.87 2.36 -17.80
N VAL A 26 -23.08 2.16 -17.29
CA VAL A 26 -23.35 2.28 -15.85
C VAL A 26 -22.56 1.23 -15.06
N PHE A 27 -22.49 -0.01 -15.55
CA PHE A 27 -21.72 -1.07 -14.92
C PHE A 27 -20.22 -0.81 -14.95
N SER A 28 -19.70 -0.25 -16.05
CA SER A 28 -18.30 0.16 -16.19
C SER A 28 -17.94 1.29 -15.21
N VAL A 29 -18.82 2.30 -15.08
CA VAL A 29 -18.64 3.38 -14.10
C VAL A 29 -18.72 2.86 -12.68
N LEU A 30 -19.62 1.93 -12.40
CA LEU A 30 -19.75 1.31 -11.07
C LEU A 30 -18.49 0.52 -10.71
N LEU A 31 -17.96 -0.29 -11.64
CA LEU A 31 -16.69 -1.00 -11.45
C LEU A 31 -15.51 -0.03 -11.28
N PHE A 32 -15.48 1.04 -12.06
CA PHE A 32 -14.45 2.06 -11.95
C PHE A 32 -14.47 2.77 -10.59
N VAL A 33 -15.66 3.11 -10.08
CA VAL A 33 -15.84 3.70 -8.75
C VAL A 33 -15.44 2.71 -7.65
N LEU A 34 -15.81 1.43 -7.78
CA LEU A 34 -15.42 0.39 -6.81
C LEU A 34 -13.90 0.13 -6.80
N PHE A 35 -13.24 0.29 -7.96
CA PHE A 35 -11.80 0.07 -8.08
C PHE A 35 -10.98 1.29 -7.65
N LEU A 36 -11.53 2.51 -7.77
CA LEU A 36 -10.88 3.76 -7.32
C LEU A 36 -11.31 4.21 -5.92
N SER A 37 -12.33 3.61 -5.34
CA SER A 37 -12.68 3.91 -3.95
C SER A 37 -11.63 3.29 -3.05
N PRO A 38 -10.86 4.08 -2.29
CA PRO A 38 -10.11 3.53 -1.18
C PRO A 38 -11.13 2.82 -0.29
N LYS A 39 -10.90 1.54 0.00
CA LYS A 39 -11.74 0.75 0.90
C LYS A 39 -11.88 1.50 2.22
N LYS A 40 -12.92 2.28 2.37
CA LYS A 40 -13.42 2.61 3.71
C LYS A 40 -14.05 1.33 4.21
N GLU A 41 -13.38 0.63 5.06
CA GLU A 41 -13.96 -0.46 5.83
C GLU A 41 -15.00 0.15 6.76
N THR A 42 -16.22 0.23 6.26
CA THR A 42 -17.38 0.48 7.11
C THR A 42 -17.75 -0.86 7.71
N ASN A 43 -17.31 -1.09 8.91
CA ASN A 43 -17.77 -2.22 9.71
C ASN A 43 -19.30 -2.07 9.91
N PRO A 44 -20.12 -3.09 9.55
CA PRO A 44 -21.59 -3.00 9.64
C PRO A 44 -22.14 -3.00 11.08
N ASN A 45 -21.30 -3.13 12.07
CA ASN A 45 -21.66 -2.93 13.47
C ASN A 45 -21.27 -1.50 13.85
N GLY A 46 -22.25 -0.66 14.12
CA GLY A 46 -22.09 0.74 14.54
C GLY A 46 -21.35 0.89 15.88
N GLU A 47 -20.17 0.29 15.98
CA GLU A 47 -19.20 0.58 17.02
C GLU A 47 -18.60 1.94 16.71
N ILE A 48 -18.81 2.86 17.61
CA ILE A 48 -18.09 4.12 17.72
C ILE A 48 -16.63 3.72 17.70
N VAL A 49 -15.94 3.94 16.54
CA VAL A 49 -14.50 3.77 16.47
C VAL A 49 -13.94 4.71 17.52
N ALA A 50 -13.46 4.14 18.63
CA ALA A 50 -12.69 4.89 19.61
C ALA A 50 -11.62 5.67 18.83
N PRO A 51 -11.32 6.94 19.20
CA PRO A 51 -10.30 7.68 18.49
C PRO A 51 -9.04 6.82 18.46
N THR A 52 -8.59 6.48 17.27
CA THR A 52 -7.34 5.74 17.08
C THR A 52 -6.27 6.63 17.68
N VAL A 53 -5.74 6.21 18.82
CA VAL A 53 -4.65 6.97 19.46
C VAL A 53 -3.51 6.93 18.47
N ALA A 54 -3.11 8.11 17.98
CA ALA A 54 -2.02 8.21 17.04
C ALA A 54 -0.77 7.59 17.69
N THR A 55 -0.28 6.50 17.12
CA THR A 55 0.88 5.75 17.64
C THR A 55 2.17 6.39 17.15
N TYR A 56 2.13 6.90 15.91
CA TYR A 56 3.30 7.48 15.25
C TYR A 56 3.02 8.92 14.82
N ARG A 57 4.09 9.70 14.73
CA ARG A 57 4.08 10.95 13.98
C ARG A 57 4.30 10.62 12.51
N ALA A 58 3.29 10.86 11.67
CA ALA A 58 3.36 10.58 10.24
C ALA A 58 4.61 11.24 9.61
N GLY A 59 5.34 10.49 8.80
CA GLY A 59 6.56 10.97 8.17
C GLY A 59 7.43 9.88 7.58
N VAL A 60 8.60 10.29 7.13
CA VAL A 60 9.65 9.41 6.61
C VAL A 60 10.82 9.42 7.58
N TYR A 61 11.19 8.26 8.06
CA TYR A 61 12.26 8.07 9.04
C TYR A 61 13.36 7.20 8.46
N ASN A 62 14.59 7.57 8.74
CA ASN A 62 15.76 6.87 8.24
C ASN A 62 16.64 6.38 9.38
N SER A 63 17.23 5.21 9.19
CA SER A 63 18.30 4.67 10.01
C SER A 63 19.37 4.00 9.15
N VAL A 64 20.51 3.74 9.77
CA VAL A 64 21.63 3.06 9.13
C VAL A 64 21.80 1.72 9.82
N ILE A 65 21.85 0.65 9.04
CA ILE A 65 22.21 -0.69 9.50
C ILE A 65 23.67 -0.93 9.11
N GLU A 66 24.50 -1.18 10.10
CA GLU A 66 25.89 -1.54 9.87
C GLU A 66 26.00 -3.05 9.68
N LEU A 67 26.57 -3.46 8.55
CA LEU A 67 26.74 -4.86 8.21
C LEU A 67 28.20 -5.09 7.79
N ASN A 68 29.04 -5.56 8.70
CA ASN A 68 30.48 -5.65 8.54
C ASN A 68 31.05 -4.29 8.12
N ASP A 69 31.58 -4.19 6.88
CA ASP A 69 32.17 -2.96 6.33
C ASP A 69 31.18 -2.16 5.44
N SER A 70 29.89 -2.55 5.41
CA SER A 70 28.85 -1.91 4.60
C SER A 70 27.83 -1.18 5.46
N LEU A 71 27.41 0.01 5.01
CA LEU A 71 26.34 0.79 5.61
C LEU A 71 25.09 0.73 4.72
N LEU A 72 24.01 0.20 5.25
CA LEU A 72 22.72 0.11 4.57
C LEU A 72 21.78 1.16 5.12
N ASN A 73 21.23 2.01 4.26
CA ASN A 73 20.25 2.99 4.66
C ASN A 73 18.84 2.38 4.59
N LEU A 74 18.18 2.33 5.72
CA LEU A 74 16.81 1.88 5.87
C LEU A 74 15.88 3.10 5.94
N GLU A 75 14.88 3.13 5.09
CA GLU A 75 13.82 4.13 5.11
C GLU A 75 12.50 3.47 5.51
N VAL A 76 11.80 4.08 6.47
CA VAL A 76 10.48 3.64 6.96
C VAL A 76 9.52 4.82 6.81
N VAL A 77 8.43 4.59 6.10
CA VAL A 77 7.35 5.56 5.94
C VAL A 77 6.20 5.15 6.84
N VAL A 78 5.81 6.03 7.73
CA VAL A 78 4.71 5.80 8.69
C VAL A 78 3.60 6.80 8.53
N ASP A 79 2.38 6.36 8.79
CA ASP A 79 1.22 7.20 9.04
C ASP A 79 0.94 7.27 10.54
N THR A 80 -0.15 7.90 10.94
CA THR A 80 -0.49 8.09 12.37
C THR A 80 -0.76 6.78 13.12
N ASP A 81 -1.16 5.75 12.41
CA ASP A 81 -1.63 4.47 12.99
C ASP A 81 -0.95 3.23 12.42
N HIS A 82 -0.20 3.34 11.30
CA HIS A 82 0.42 2.19 10.65
C HIS A 82 1.70 2.52 9.88
N ILE A 83 2.43 1.47 9.50
CA ILE A 83 3.64 1.56 8.69
C ILE A 83 3.25 1.32 7.23
N ASN A 84 3.48 2.32 6.37
CA ASN A 84 3.13 2.26 4.95
C ASN A 84 4.13 1.48 4.11
N SER A 85 5.42 1.69 4.37
CA SER A 85 6.47 1.00 3.62
C SER A 85 7.79 0.98 4.36
N VAL A 86 8.60 -0.01 4.02
CA VAL A 86 9.98 -0.17 4.44
C VAL A 86 10.81 -0.47 3.22
N ARG A 87 11.93 0.22 3.05
CA ARG A 87 12.83 -0.04 1.92
C ARG A 87 14.28 0.30 2.25
N LEU A 88 15.18 -0.35 1.54
CA LEU A 88 16.58 0.05 1.52
C LEU A 88 16.79 1.14 0.47
N VAL A 89 17.45 2.22 0.85
CA VAL A 89 17.75 3.35 -0.04
C VAL A 89 19.26 3.49 -0.22
N ASN A 90 19.67 3.97 -1.39
CA ASN A 90 21.08 4.13 -1.74
C ASN A 90 21.89 2.83 -1.65
N LEU A 91 21.26 1.68 -1.98
CA LEU A 91 21.96 0.43 -2.07
C LEU A 91 22.78 0.40 -3.36
N ASP A 92 24.10 0.40 -3.25
CA ASP A 92 24.98 0.26 -4.41
C ASP A 92 25.03 -1.18 -4.92
N GLU A 93 25.37 -1.35 -6.20
CA GLU A 93 25.37 -2.64 -6.89
C GLU A 93 26.33 -3.66 -6.23
N ALA A 94 27.47 -3.22 -5.71
CA ALA A 94 28.42 -4.09 -5.04
C ALA A 94 27.86 -4.61 -3.72
N THR A 95 27.25 -3.76 -2.93
CA THR A 95 26.60 -4.13 -1.66
C THR A 95 25.37 -5.02 -1.92
N ALA A 96 24.55 -4.73 -2.95
CA ALA A 96 23.44 -5.59 -3.34
C ALA A 96 23.91 -6.98 -3.76
N ALA A 97 25.03 -7.07 -4.49
CA ALA A 97 25.62 -8.36 -4.89
C ALA A 97 26.18 -9.16 -3.70
N MET A 98 26.73 -8.48 -2.68
CA MET A 98 27.23 -9.14 -1.46
C MET A 98 26.09 -9.62 -0.55
N TYR A 99 24.97 -8.90 -0.52
CA TYR A 99 23.83 -9.19 0.35
C TYR A 99 22.52 -9.34 -0.44
N PRO A 100 22.41 -10.35 -1.32
CA PRO A 100 21.30 -10.47 -2.28
C PRO A 100 19.93 -10.76 -1.63
N LEU A 101 19.90 -11.11 -0.34
CA LEU A 101 18.66 -11.36 0.41
C LEU A 101 18.11 -10.11 1.09
N MET A 102 18.85 -8.99 1.13
CA MET A 102 18.44 -7.78 1.86
C MET A 102 17.22 -7.13 1.23
N GLU A 103 17.26 -6.89 -0.07
CA GLU A 103 16.16 -6.24 -0.78
C GLU A 103 14.88 -7.08 -0.78
N PRO A 104 14.89 -8.37 -1.16
CA PRO A 104 13.70 -9.23 -1.07
C PRO A 104 13.15 -9.36 0.36
N ALA A 105 14.03 -9.41 1.37
CA ALA A 105 13.61 -9.49 2.77
C ALA A 105 12.94 -8.18 3.24
N ALA A 106 13.44 -7.03 2.81
CA ALA A 106 12.82 -5.74 3.11
C ALA A 106 11.46 -5.58 2.43
N GLU A 107 11.33 -6.03 1.18
CA GLU A 107 10.06 -6.04 0.44
C GLU A 107 9.01 -6.93 1.12
N ASP A 108 9.39 -8.13 1.54
CA ASP A 108 8.49 -9.07 2.23
C ASP A 108 7.99 -8.50 3.57
N ILE A 109 8.88 -7.94 4.38
CA ILE A 109 8.50 -7.25 5.62
C ILE A 109 7.61 -6.04 5.32
N SER A 110 7.97 -5.22 4.33
CA SER A 110 7.20 -4.04 3.93
C SER A 110 5.77 -4.40 3.52
N ALA A 111 5.59 -5.48 2.74
CA ALA A 111 4.27 -5.94 2.32
C ALA A 111 3.40 -6.39 3.51
N GLN A 112 3.99 -7.09 4.49
CA GLN A 112 3.28 -7.51 5.69
C GLN A 112 2.87 -6.31 6.56
N LEU A 113 3.77 -5.35 6.78
CA LEU A 113 3.50 -4.13 7.55
C LEU A 113 2.45 -3.26 6.88
N ALA A 114 2.54 -3.05 5.57
CA ALA A 114 1.57 -2.28 4.79
C ALA A 114 0.17 -2.93 4.78
N SER A 115 0.07 -4.25 4.97
CA SER A 115 -1.20 -4.96 5.15
C SER A 115 -1.80 -4.82 6.55
N GLY A 116 -1.13 -4.10 7.46
CA GLY A 116 -1.56 -3.90 8.84
C GLY A 116 -1.08 -4.97 9.82
N THR A 117 -0.14 -5.84 9.42
CA THR A 117 0.47 -6.80 10.36
C THR A 117 1.35 -6.04 11.35
N PRO A 118 1.15 -6.22 12.67
CA PRO A 118 2.02 -5.62 13.68
C PRO A 118 3.47 -6.10 13.54
N LEU A 119 4.43 -5.22 13.86
CA LEU A 119 5.87 -5.51 13.75
C LEU A 119 6.28 -6.80 14.49
N ASP A 120 5.67 -7.06 15.63
CA ASP A 120 5.98 -8.24 16.44
C ASP A 120 5.36 -9.54 15.92
N ASN A 121 4.43 -9.44 14.95
CA ASN A 121 3.72 -10.57 14.36
C ASN A 121 4.17 -10.88 12.92
N ILE A 122 5.26 -10.27 12.46
CA ILE A 122 5.82 -10.53 11.15
C ILE A 122 6.25 -11.99 11.02
N THR A 123 5.76 -12.64 9.96
CA THR A 123 6.14 -14.01 9.62
C THR A 123 7.47 -14.02 8.91
N LEU A 124 8.47 -14.66 9.50
CA LEU A 124 9.80 -14.76 8.92
C LEU A 124 9.89 -15.93 7.94
N SER A 125 10.49 -15.69 6.79
CA SER A 125 10.82 -16.74 5.81
C SER A 125 12.04 -17.53 6.29
N GLU A 126 11.97 -18.86 6.21
CA GLU A 126 13.08 -19.72 6.63
C GLU A 126 14.38 -19.45 5.86
N SER A 127 14.27 -19.08 4.57
CA SER A 127 15.42 -18.80 3.71
C SER A 127 16.14 -17.50 4.02
N SER A 128 15.46 -16.53 4.63
CA SER A 128 15.99 -15.19 4.90
C SER A 128 15.80 -14.74 6.37
N LYS A 129 15.54 -15.70 7.26
CA LYS A 129 15.21 -15.43 8.67
C LYS A 129 16.22 -14.53 9.36
N TYR A 130 17.51 -14.77 9.20
CA TYR A 130 18.55 -13.93 9.81
C TYR A 130 18.51 -12.50 9.27
N THR A 131 18.42 -12.36 7.95
CA THR A 131 18.32 -11.06 7.28
C THR A 131 17.09 -10.30 7.71
N GLN A 132 15.93 -10.96 7.76
CA GLN A 132 14.69 -10.36 8.24
C GLN A 132 14.75 -9.94 9.70
N THR A 133 15.38 -10.75 10.57
CA THR A 133 15.56 -10.38 11.98
C THR A 133 16.40 -9.11 12.13
N LEU A 134 17.48 -8.99 11.38
CA LEU A 134 18.33 -7.79 11.35
C LEU A 134 17.57 -6.56 10.86
N LEU A 135 16.79 -6.71 9.79
CA LEU A 135 15.95 -5.62 9.27
C LEU A 135 14.88 -5.20 10.27
N LEU A 136 14.22 -6.14 10.96
CA LEU A 136 13.23 -5.84 11.99
C LEU A 136 13.81 -5.05 13.15
N GLU A 137 15.06 -5.35 13.54
CA GLU A 137 15.76 -4.59 14.58
C GLU A 137 16.04 -3.15 14.12
N GLY A 138 16.49 -2.97 12.86
CA GLY A 138 16.66 -1.65 12.22
C GLY A 138 15.33 -0.87 12.12
N ILE A 139 14.25 -1.54 11.74
CA ILE A 139 12.91 -0.94 11.67
C ILE A 139 12.47 -0.49 13.07
N ARG A 140 12.63 -1.34 14.09
CA ARG A 140 12.26 -1.00 15.49
C ARG A 140 13.00 0.23 15.98
N SER A 141 14.31 0.28 15.77
CA SER A 141 15.12 1.47 16.11
C SER A 141 14.72 2.73 15.34
N THR A 142 14.25 2.57 14.09
CA THR A 142 13.74 3.70 13.30
C THR A 142 12.41 4.20 13.85
N LEU A 143 11.51 3.28 14.22
CA LEU A 143 10.19 3.60 14.77
C LEU A 143 10.25 4.29 16.13
N GLU A 144 11.27 4.06 16.94
CA GLU A 144 11.48 4.80 18.19
C GLU A 144 11.54 6.32 17.98
N LYS A 145 11.99 6.76 16.79
CA LYS A 145 12.02 8.19 16.42
C LYS A 145 10.65 8.71 15.99
N ALA A 146 9.76 7.81 15.59
CA ALA A 146 8.41 8.14 15.09
C ALA A 146 7.34 8.09 16.19
N VAL A 147 7.55 7.33 17.26
CA VAL A 147 6.60 7.17 18.36
C VAL A 147 6.31 8.51 19.02
N ILE A 148 5.04 8.80 19.24
CA ILE A 148 4.58 9.98 19.97
C ILE A 148 4.73 9.64 21.47
N SER A 149 5.77 10.18 22.11
CA SER A 149 5.89 10.13 23.58
C SER A 149 4.91 11.17 24.15
N GLU A 150 3.95 10.73 24.94
CA GLU A 150 3.18 11.65 25.79
C GLU A 150 4.13 12.15 26.88
N GLU A 151 4.49 13.45 26.83
CA GLU A 151 5.11 14.18 27.93
C GLU A 151 4.04 14.66 28.91
#